data_979627457e01f1a8c11cdda88b090dcf
#
_entry.id   979627457e01f1a8c11cdda88b090dcf
#
_cell.length_a   1.000
_cell.length_b   1.000
_cell.length_c   1.000
_cell.angle_alpha   90.00
_cell.angle_beta   90.00
_cell.angle_gamma   90.00
#
_symmetry.space_group_name_H-M   'P 1'
#
loop_
_entity.id
_entity.type
_entity.pdbx_description
1 polymer ?
#
loop_
_entity_poly.entity_id
_entity_poly.type
_entity_poly.pdbx_seq_one_letter_code
_entity_poly.pdbx_strand_id
1 'polypeptide(L)'
;MKYNWQYSDWAKFNYSDSVLESLLIEFAFEIGEIKGIIQSLSNENQQDTILQMMISEAVKTSEIEGEFFSRQDIMSSIKRHLDISGNLAYIRDKKALGVGSLMVEIRKSYQKELTEEMIKFWHETLMKANLYINVGVYRTGKEPMQIISGAFGKEIIHYEAPPSEAIPLEMKNFVKWYNEFRVNPSDIKNILIKTSICHLYFESIHPFEDGNGRIGRALAEKCFIQSLNMPMPISLSSIIKKNKKEYYNELKKAQQSLEITDWILFFSKIIIEAQRFAKQTIV
;
A
#
# COMPACT_ATOMS: atom_id res chain seq x y z
N MET A 1 -7.19 -25.51 -7.03
CA MET A 1 -5.99 -24.69 -6.75
C MET A 1 -6.02 -24.40 -5.25
N LYS A 2 -4.89 -24.42 -4.55
CA LYS A 2 -4.83 -24.15 -3.11
C LYS A 2 -4.23 -22.75 -2.90
N TYR A 3 -4.85 -21.97 -2.02
CA TYR A 3 -4.38 -20.62 -1.69
C TYR A 3 -3.55 -20.63 -0.40
N ASN A 4 -2.73 -19.59 -0.19
CA ASN A 4 -1.81 -19.50 0.94
C ASN A 4 -2.51 -19.64 2.30
N TRP A 5 -3.68 -19.01 2.48
CA TRP A 5 -4.46 -19.10 3.72
C TRP A 5 -5.04 -20.48 4.03
N GLN A 6 -5.04 -21.41 3.07
CA GLN A 6 -5.53 -22.76 3.25
C GLN A 6 -4.45 -23.74 3.77
N TYR A 7 -3.22 -23.27 3.94
CA TYR A 7 -2.15 -24.08 4.52
C TYR A 7 -2.19 -24.01 6.05
N SER A 8 -1.85 -25.13 6.73
CA SER A 8 -1.83 -25.22 8.19
C SER A 8 -0.90 -24.21 8.86
N ASP A 9 0.16 -23.81 8.18
CA ASP A 9 1.16 -22.88 8.68
C ASP A 9 0.94 -21.43 8.25
N TRP A 10 -0.25 -21.12 7.76
CA TRP A 10 -0.66 -19.74 7.49
C TRP A 10 -0.63 -18.89 8.80
N ALA A 11 -0.02 -17.70 8.87
CA ALA A 11 0.72 -16.97 7.85
C ALA A 11 2.23 -16.98 8.15
N LYS A 12 2.81 -18.17 8.36
CA LYS A 12 4.25 -18.33 8.51
C LYS A 12 4.87 -18.43 7.13
N PHE A 13 5.23 -17.28 6.60
CA PHE A 13 5.86 -17.23 5.28
C PHE A 13 7.31 -17.70 5.34
N ASN A 14 7.69 -18.50 4.34
CA ASN A 14 9.05 -18.96 4.12
C ASN A 14 9.69 -18.16 2.99
N TYR A 15 10.94 -17.79 3.15
CA TYR A 15 11.70 -17.08 2.12
C TYR A 15 13.21 -17.25 2.35
N SER A 16 13.97 -17.14 1.25
CA SER A 16 15.42 -17.00 1.30
C SER A 16 15.78 -15.52 1.24
N ASP A 17 16.40 -15.01 2.28
CA ASP A 17 16.81 -13.61 2.33
C ASP A 17 18.10 -13.33 1.54
N SER A 18 18.86 -14.37 1.17
CA SER A 18 20.08 -14.24 0.35
C SER A 18 19.80 -13.65 -1.04
N VAL A 19 18.59 -13.78 -1.58
CA VAL A 19 18.23 -13.20 -2.88
C VAL A 19 18.23 -11.68 -2.88
N LEU A 20 18.16 -11.05 -1.71
CA LEU A 20 18.18 -9.60 -1.57
C LEU A 20 19.58 -9.00 -1.58
N GLU A 21 20.64 -9.79 -1.38
CA GLU A 21 22.02 -9.29 -1.24
C GLU A 21 22.42 -8.38 -2.41
N SER A 22 22.04 -8.75 -3.64
CA SER A 22 22.31 -7.92 -4.83
C SER A 22 21.56 -6.59 -4.86
N LEU A 23 20.43 -6.49 -4.13
CA LEU A 23 19.59 -5.28 -4.08
C LEU A 23 19.93 -4.37 -2.90
N LEU A 24 20.60 -4.90 -1.85
CA LEU A 24 20.81 -4.12 -0.63
C LEU A 24 21.72 -2.91 -0.86
N ILE A 25 22.78 -3.04 -1.68
CA ILE A 25 23.68 -1.94 -2.01
C ILE A 25 22.93 -0.86 -2.78
N GLU A 26 22.15 -1.28 -3.78
CA GLU A 26 21.32 -0.39 -4.59
C GLU A 26 20.28 0.34 -3.73
N PHE A 27 19.59 -0.39 -2.87
CA PHE A 27 18.60 0.17 -1.96
C PHE A 27 19.21 1.17 -0.97
N ALA A 28 20.37 0.83 -0.36
CA ALA A 28 21.08 1.73 0.54
C ALA A 28 21.52 3.02 -0.16
N PHE A 29 21.98 2.89 -1.40
CA PHE A 29 22.41 4.04 -2.22
C PHE A 29 21.23 4.98 -2.50
N GLU A 30 20.09 4.44 -2.96
CA GLU A 30 18.89 5.24 -3.25
C GLU A 30 18.34 5.93 -2.00
N ILE A 31 18.28 5.24 -0.84
CA ILE A 31 17.88 5.86 0.43
C ILE A 31 18.83 6.99 0.80
N GLY A 32 20.14 6.76 0.69
CA GLY A 32 21.16 7.75 1.04
C GLY A 32 21.07 9.01 0.19
N GLU A 33 20.90 8.85 -1.13
CA GLU A 33 20.74 9.97 -2.06
C GLU A 33 19.47 10.77 -1.78
N ILE A 34 18.31 10.12 -1.68
CA ILE A 34 17.04 10.83 -1.41
C ILE A 34 17.13 11.57 -0.07
N LYS A 35 17.68 10.93 0.97
CA LYS A 35 17.88 11.56 2.28
C LYS A 35 18.76 12.81 2.16
N GLY A 36 19.89 12.70 1.46
CA GLY A 36 20.79 13.82 1.21
C GLY A 36 20.11 14.97 0.45
N ILE A 37 19.38 14.66 -0.61
CA ILE A 37 18.64 15.65 -1.40
C ILE A 37 17.61 16.36 -0.52
N ILE A 38 16.76 15.62 0.21
CA ILE A 38 15.73 16.20 1.07
C ILE A 38 16.35 17.09 2.15
N GLN A 39 17.43 16.66 2.77
CA GLN A 39 18.12 17.46 3.78
C GLN A 39 18.74 18.76 3.23
N SER A 40 19.06 18.80 1.95
CA SER A 40 19.58 20.01 1.28
C SER A 40 18.49 21.01 0.88
N LEU A 41 17.22 20.60 0.84
CA LEU A 41 16.10 21.45 0.48
C LEU A 41 15.68 22.35 1.66
N SER A 42 15.13 23.53 1.35
CA SER A 42 14.41 24.34 2.32
C SER A 42 13.18 23.58 2.86
N ASN A 43 12.71 23.94 4.06
CA ASN A 43 11.50 23.33 4.64
C ASN A 43 10.29 23.41 3.70
N GLU A 44 10.14 24.51 2.99
CA GLU A 44 9.05 24.71 2.02
C GLU A 44 9.16 23.71 0.86
N ASN A 45 10.35 23.57 0.26
CA ASN A 45 10.59 22.64 -0.83
C ASN A 45 10.46 21.18 -0.39
N GLN A 46 10.86 20.84 0.84
CA GLN A 46 10.62 19.51 1.42
C GLN A 46 9.13 19.19 1.49
N GLN A 47 8.32 20.14 2.00
CA GLN A 47 6.88 19.96 2.10
C GLN A 47 6.21 19.85 0.72
N ASP A 48 6.63 20.67 -0.25
CA ASP A 48 6.10 20.56 -1.61
C ASP A 48 6.47 19.22 -2.26
N THR A 49 7.69 18.77 -2.10
CA THR A 49 8.13 17.44 -2.58
C THR A 49 7.25 16.32 -2.03
N ILE A 50 7.02 16.32 -0.72
CA ILE A 50 6.15 15.34 -0.07
C ILE A 50 4.73 15.43 -0.63
N LEU A 51 4.20 16.65 -0.79
CA LEU A 51 2.88 16.87 -1.37
C LEU A 51 2.77 16.32 -2.78
N GLN A 52 3.77 16.55 -3.65
CA GLN A 52 3.78 16.04 -5.02
C GLN A 52 3.79 14.50 -5.06
N MET A 53 4.51 13.84 -4.12
CA MET A 53 4.50 12.38 -4.01
C MET A 53 3.16 11.84 -3.53
N MET A 54 2.54 12.47 -2.52
CA MET A 54 1.19 12.11 -2.06
C MET A 54 0.16 12.23 -3.19
N ILE A 55 0.24 13.29 -4.00
CA ILE A 55 -0.62 13.47 -5.17
C ILE A 55 -0.40 12.36 -6.18
N SER A 56 0.86 12.04 -6.48
CA SER A 56 1.21 10.97 -7.42
C SER A 56 0.70 9.62 -6.95
N GLU A 57 0.90 9.29 -5.67
CA GLU A 57 0.40 8.04 -5.08
C GLU A 57 -1.13 7.96 -5.16
N ALA A 58 -1.84 9.03 -4.75
CA ALA A 58 -3.30 9.09 -4.77
C ALA A 58 -3.88 8.92 -6.19
N VAL A 59 -3.29 9.58 -7.19
CA VAL A 59 -3.71 9.43 -8.59
C VAL A 59 -3.45 8.02 -9.08
N LYS A 60 -2.23 7.50 -8.89
CA LYS A 60 -1.83 6.20 -9.44
C LYS A 60 -2.49 5.02 -8.74
N THR A 61 -2.69 5.08 -7.42
CA THR A 61 -3.42 4.03 -6.70
C THR A 61 -4.87 3.93 -7.18
N SER A 62 -5.50 5.05 -7.52
CA SER A 62 -6.86 5.08 -8.08
C SER A 62 -6.90 4.55 -9.53
N GLU A 63 -5.95 4.95 -10.37
CA GLU A 63 -5.84 4.45 -11.75
C GLU A 63 -5.61 2.93 -11.82
N ILE A 64 -4.94 2.33 -10.84
CA ILE A 64 -4.77 0.87 -10.74
C ILE A 64 -6.15 0.21 -10.64
N GLU A 65 -7.05 0.77 -9.85
CA GLU A 65 -8.41 0.27 -9.66
C GLU A 65 -9.40 0.72 -10.76
N GLY A 66 -8.93 1.44 -11.77
CA GLY A 66 -9.77 1.92 -12.88
C GLY A 66 -10.54 3.21 -12.56
N GLU A 67 -10.22 3.88 -11.46
CA GLU A 67 -10.78 5.20 -11.13
C GLU A 67 -9.83 6.30 -11.57
N PHE A 68 -10.34 7.29 -12.30
CA PHE A 68 -9.54 8.36 -12.89
C PHE A 68 -9.99 9.71 -12.34
N PHE A 69 -9.20 10.27 -11.44
CA PHE A 69 -9.45 11.58 -10.83
C PHE A 69 -8.55 12.65 -11.45
N SER A 70 -9.02 13.89 -11.47
CA SER A 70 -8.16 14.99 -11.85
C SER A 70 -7.07 15.20 -10.78
N ARG A 71 -5.84 15.49 -11.24
CA ARG A 71 -4.73 15.82 -10.33
C ARG A 71 -5.08 17.03 -9.45
N GLN A 72 -5.89 17.96 -9.97
CA GLN A 72 -6.31 19.15 -9.24
C GLN A 72 -7.27 18.82 -8.09
N ASP A 73 -8.24 17.90 -8.30
CA ASP A 73 -9.15 17.46 -7.23
C ASP A 73 -8.39 16.77 -6.10
N ILE A 74 -7.45 15.87 -6.45
CA ILE A 74 -6.58 15.20 -5.49
C ILE A 74 -5.72 16.21 -4.72
N MET A 75 -5.06 17.15 -5.42
CA MET A 75 -4.23 18.18 -4.80
C MET A 75 -5.06 19.05 -3.83
N SER A 76 -6.24 19.48 -4.26
CA SER A 76 -7.14 20.30 -3.43
C SER A 76 -7.61 19.52 -2.19
N SER A 77 -7.86 18.20 -2.34
CA SER A 77 -8.21 17.33 -1.22
C SER A 77 -7.08 17.25 -0.20
N ILE A 78 -5.86 16.91 -0.65
CA ILE A 78 -4.69 16.77 0.23
C ILE A 78 -4.40 18.09 0.95
N LYS A 79 -4.33 19.22 0.21
CA LYS A 79 -4.08 20.55 0.80
C LYS A 79 -5.12 20.92 1.86
N ARG A 80 -6.40 20.61 1.62
CA ARG A 80 -7.48 20.85 2.59
C ARG A 80 -7.26 20.06 3.88
N HIS A 81 -6.88 18.80 3.81
CA HIS A 81 -6.67 17.96 4.98
C HIS A 81 -5.31 18.21 5.70
N LEU A 82 -4.40 18.93 5.03
CA LEU A 82 -3.16 19.44 5.63
C LEU A 82 -3.30 20.86 6.18
N ASP A 83 -4.50 21.47 6.10
CA ASP A 83 -4.78 22.85 6.50
C ASP A 83 -3.86 23.88 5.79
N ILE A 84 -3.42 23.55 4.57
CA ILE A 84 -2.60 24.46 3.76
C ILE A 84 -3.52 25.53 3.17
N SER A 85 -3.28 26.78 3.58
CA SER A 85 -4.01 27.96 3.13
C SER A 85 -3.79 28.21 1.63
N GLY A 86 -4.80 28.76 0.95
CA GLY A 86 -4.69 29.16 -0.45
C GLY A 86 -6.01 29.03 -1.21
N ASN A 87 -5.98 29.41 -2.49
CA ASN A 87 -7.15 29.30 -3.37
C ASN A 87 -7.35 27.82 -3.77
N LEU A 88 -8.07 27.07 -2.92
CA LEU A 88 -8.37 25.66 -3.19
C LEU A 88 -9.48 25.55 -4.21
N ALA A 89 -9.22 24.85 -5.32
CA ALA A 89 -10.25 24.58 -6.30
C ALA A 89 -11.41 23.77 -5.70
N TYR A 90 -12.59 23.95 -6.24
CA TYR A 90 -13.74 23.12 -5.90
C TYR A 90 -13.48 21.69 -6.35
N ILE A 91 -13.65 20.75 -5.44
CA ILE A 91 -13.46 19.32 -5.71
C ILE A 91 -14.75 18.77 -6.32
N ARG A 92 -14.69 18.36 -7.56
CA ARG A 92 -15.84 17.86 -8.32
C ARG A 92 -16.20 16.44 -7.96
N ASP A 93 -15.20 15.60 -7.77
CA ASP A 93 -15.39 14.18 -7.44
C ASP A 93 -15.21 13.93 -5.95
N LYS A 94 -16.31 13.50 -5.29
CA LYS A 94 -16.30 13.19 -3.85
C LYS A 94 -15.38 12.02 -3.48
N LYS A 95 -15.13 11.07 -4.41
CA LYS A 95 -14.19 9.98 -4.17
C LYS A 95 -12.75 10.50 -4.08
N ALA A 96 -12.40 11.54 -4.85
CA ALA A 96 -11.09 12.19 -4.76
C ALA A 96 -10.82 12.76 -3.36
N LEU A 97 -11.86 13.21 -2.63
CA LEU A 97 -11.73 13.64 -1.24
C LEU A 97 -11.23 12.49 -0.35
N GLY A 98 -11.83 11.30 -0.47
CA GLY A 98 -11.47 10.14 0.33
C GLY A 98 -10.03 9.68 0.06
N VAL A 99 -9.63 9.63 -1.20
CA VAL A 99 -8.25 9.22 -1.56
C VAL A 99 -7.22 10.22 -1.03
N GLY A 100 -7.45 11.52 -1.20
CA GLY A 100 -6.55 12.56 -0.69
C GLY A 100 -6.47 12.55 0.85
N SER A 101 -7.61 12.35 1.54
CA SER A 101 -7.63 12.21 3.00
C SER A 101 -6.84 10.99 3.47
N LEU A 102 -6.95 9.85 2.80
CA LEU A 102 -6.17 8.65 3.12
C LEU A 102 -4.67 8.92 3.08
N MET A 103 -4.18 9.61 2.04
CA MET A 103 -2.75 9.96 1.93
C MET A 103 -2.27 10.79 3.13
N VAL A 104 -3.10 11.73 3.59
CA VAL A 104 -2.79 12.56 4.76
C VAL A 104 -2.78 11.72 6.04
N GLU A 105 -3.75 10.83 6.20
CA GLU A 105 -3.84 9.96 7.39
C GLU A 105 -2.64 9.01 7.52
N ILE A 106 -2.16 8.45 6.42
CA ILE A 106 -0.94 7.63 6.41
C ILE A 106 0.23 8.45 6.98
N ARG A 107 0.41 9.69 6.49
CA ARG A 107 1.49 10.58 6.90
C ARG A 107 1.37 11.03 8.36
N LYS A 108 0.17 11.36 8.81
CA LYS A 108 -0.07 11.77 10.21
C LYS A 108 0.11 10.62 11.21
N SER A 109 -0.08 9.38 10.76
CA SER A 109 -0.10 8.20 11.63
C SER A 109 1.08 7.24 11.44
N TYR A 110 2.10 7.56 10.61
CA TYR A 110 3.12 6.57 10.27
C TYR A 110 3.93 6.07 11.48
N GLN A 111 4.15 6.89 12.50
CA GLN A 111 4.86 6.49 13.73
C GLN A 111 3.98 5.71 14.72
N LYS A 112 2.65 5.80 14.58
CA LYS A 112 1.73 5.11 15.49
C LYS A 112 1.73 3.61 15.22
N GLU A 113 1.54 2.81 16.27
CA GLU A 113 1.25 1.39 16.12
C GLU A 113 0.02 1.20 15.24
N LEU A 114 0.03 0.13 14.46
CA LEU A 114 -1.11 -0.22 13.62
C LEU A 114 -2.22 -0.80 14.50
N THR A 115 -3.46 -0.39 14.28
CA THR A 115 -4.64 -0.97 14.92
C THR A 115 -5.70 -1.31 13.88
N GLU A 116 -6.62 -2.22 14.23
CA GLU A 116 -7.76 -2.56 13.37
C GLU A 116 -8.65 -1.34 13.16
N GLU A 117 -8.84 -0.51 14.19
CA GLU A 117 -9.62 0.73 14.14
C GLU A 117 -9.01 1.72 13.14
N MET A 118 -7.66 1.82 13.09
CA MET A 118 -6.96 2.67 12.11
C MET A 118 -7.24 2.19 10.68
N ILE A 119 -7.15 0.89 10.42
CA ILE A 119 -7.42 0.32 9.09
C ILE A 119 -8.88 0.53 8.69
N LYS A 120 -9.82 0.31 9.60
CA LYS A 120 -11.26 0.54 9.39
C LYS A 120 -11.56 2.00 9.13
N PHE A 121 -10.94 2.91 9.87
CA PHE A 121 -11.06 4.35 9.67
C PHE A 121 -10.50 4.79 8.31
N TRP A 122 -9.37 4.23 7.88
CA TRP A 122 -8.83 4.49 6.55
C TRP A 122 -9.76 4.01 5.45
N HIS A 123 -10.34 2.83 5.61
CA HIS A 123 -11.32 2.32 4.68
C HIS A 123 -12.59 3.17 4.63
N GLU A 124 -13.14 3.57 5.79
CA GLU A 124 -14.27 4.49 5.87
C GLU A 124 -13.95 5.80 5.15
N THR A 125 -12.80 6.40 5.43
CA THR A 125 -12.34 7.65 4.82
C THR A 125 -12.25 7.53 3.30
N LEU A 126 -11.63 6.44 2.82
CA LEU A 126 -11.44 6.18 1.39
C LEU A 126 -12.76 5.96 0.66
N MET A 127 -13.64 5.16 1.24
CA MET A 127 -14.83 4.62 0.57
C MET A 127 -16.12 5.36 0.91
N LYS A 128 -16.07 6.43 1.71
CA LYS A 128 -17.24 7.19 2.19
C LYS A 128 -18.21 7.63 1.09
N ALA A 129 -17.73 7.86 -0.13
CA ALA A 129 -18.56 8.25 -1.26
C ALA A 129 -19.17 7.04 -2.01
N ASN A 130 -18.81 5.81 -1.67
CA ASN A 130 -19.38 4.59 -2.26
C ASN A 130 -20.62 4.18 -1.46
N LEU A 131 -21.78 4.18 -2.13
CA LEU A 131 -23.08 3.87 -1.52
C LEU A 131 -23.46 2.38 -1.60
N TYR A 132 -22.63 1.56 -2.24
CA TYR A 132 -22.95 0.17 -2.57
C TYR A 132 -22.26 -0.86 -1.68
N ILE A 133 -21.42 -0.41 -0.74
CA ILE A 133 -20.66 -1.27 0.16
C ILE A 133 -20.78 -0.79 1.61
N ASN A 134 -20.48 -1.68 2.55
CA ASN A 134 -20.36 -1.34 3.95
C ASN A 134 -18.98 -0.74 4.22
N VAL A 135 -18.93 0.56 4.54
CA VAL A 135 -17.66 1.28 4.76
C VAL A 135 -17.18 1.16 6.21
N GLY A 136 -15.88 1.04 6.40
CA GLY A 136 -15.27 1.01 7.74
C GLY A 136 -15.49 -0.30 8.51
N VAL A 137 -16.08 -1.32 7.88
CA VAL A 137 -16.34 -2.63 8.49
C VAL A 137 -15.82 -3.76 7.61
N TYR A 138 -15.46 -4.86 8.20
CA TYR A 138 -15.07 -6.06 7.46
C TYR A 138 -16.29 -6.68 6.76
N ARG A 139 -16.04 -7.33 5.63
CA ARG A 139 -17.06 -8.06 4.88
C ARG A 139 -17.66 -9.20 5.72
N THR A 140 -18.96 -9.44 5.55
CA THR A 140 -19.74 -10.42 6.33
C THR A 140 -20.52 -11.40 5.46
N GLY A 141 -20.37 -11.34 4.13
CA GLY A 141 -21.08 -12.22 3.19
C GLY A 141 -20.73 -13.69 3.41
N LYS A 142 -21.67 -14.59 3.08
CA LYS A 142 -21.44 -16.06 3.09
C LYS A 142 -20.82 -16.55 1.79
N GLU A 143 -21.00 -15.81 0.71
CA GLU A 143 -20.41 -16.14 -0.60
C GLU A 143 -18.90 -15.95 -0.57
N PRO A 144 -18.13 -16.83 -1.25
CA PRO A 144 -16.69 -16.67 -1.36
C PRO A 144 -16.32 -15.31 -1.96
N MET A 145 -15.40 -14.60 -1.31
CA MET A 145 -14.84 -13.38 -1.87
C MET A 145 -13.79 -13.74 -2.91
N GLN A 146 -14.10 -13.50 -4.17
CA GLN A 146 -13.24 -13.86 -5.30
C GLN A 146 -12.78 -12.63 -6.06
N ILE A 147 -11.50 -12.60 -6.39
CA ILE A 147 -10.94 -11.63 -7.34
C ILE A 147 -11.04 -12.25 -8.73
N ILE A 148 -11.88 -11.67 -9.57
CA ILE A 148 -12.23 -12.20 -10.88
C ILE A 148 -11.89 -11.22 -12.00
N SER A 149 -11.71 -11.75 -13.20
CA SER A 149 -11.69 -10.98 -14.45
C SER A 149 -12.41 -11.75 -15.55
N GLY A 150 -12.75 -11.07 -16.63
CA GLY A 150 -13.47 -11.67 -17.76
C GLY A 150 -14.89 -11.13 -17.89
N ALA A 151 -15.58 -11.53 -18.98
CA ALA A 151 -16.97 -11.19 -19.20
C ALA A 151 -17.89 -12.07 -18.36
N PHE A 152 -19.08 -11.59 -18.06
CA PHE A 152 -20.13 -12.33 -17.36
C PHE A 152 -20.34 -13.72 -17.99
N GLY A 153 -20.30 -14.76 -17.16
CA GLY A 153 -20.39 -16.17 -17.59
C GLY A 153 -19.10 -16.77 -18.17
N LYS A 154 -17.98 -16.01 -18.17
CA LYS A 154 -16.63 -16.46 -18.57
C LYS A 154 -15.57 -15.90 -17.60
N GLU A 155 -15.95 -15.82 -16.32
CA GLU A 155 -15.08 -15.27 -15.29
C GLU A 155 -13.88 -16.18 -15.04
N ILE A 156 -12.72 -15.55 -14.87
CA ILE A 156 -11.49 -16.22 -14.46
C ILE A 156 -11.24 -15.83 -13.01
N ILE A 157 -11.29 -16.80 -12.11
CA ILE A 157 -10.95 -16.60 -10.70
C ILE A 157 -9.43 -16.52 -10.58
N HIS A 158 -8.94 -15.41 -10.09
CA HIS A 158 -7.53 -15.17 -9.83
C HIS A 158 -7.14 -15.55 -8.40
N TYR A 159 -8.01 -15.26 -7.45
CA TYR A 159 -7.82 -15.51 -6.04
C TYR A 159 -9.17 -15.66 -5.33
N GLU A 160 -9.20 -16.51 -4.30
CA GLU A 160 -10.30 -16.63 -3.37
C GLU A 160 -9.78 -16.36 -1.96
N ALA A 161 -10.34 -15.37 -1.31
CA ALA A 161 -9.95 -14.94 0.02
C ALA A 161 -10.56 -15.84 1.12
N PRO A 162 -10.04 -15.79 2.36
CA PRO A 162 -10.60 -16.52 3.49
C PRO A 162 -12.10 -16.24 3.68
N PRO A 163 -12.88 -17.17 4.27
CA PRO A 163 -14.28 -16.94 4.60
C PRO A 163 -14.47 -15.70 5.48
N SER A 164 -15.57 -14.99 5.30
CA SER A 164 -15.82 -13.74 6.05
C SER A 164 -15.80 -13.92 7.56
N GLU A 165 -16.22 -15.07 8.06
CA GLU A 165 -16.19 -15.43 9.48
C GLU A 165 -14.78 -15.53 10.06
N ALA A 166 -13.76 -15.81 9.23
CA ALA A 166 -12.36 -15.86 9.66
C ALA A 166 -11.71 -14.46 9.72
N ILE A 167 -12.24 -13.46 9.02
CA ILE A 167 -11.62 -12.15 8.86
C ILE A 167 -11.27 -11.45 10.17
N PRO A 168 -12.12 -11.42 11.20
CA PRO A 168 -11.77 -10.77 12.47
C PRO A 168 -10.51 -11.36 13.11
N LEU A 169 -10.36 -12.68 13.08
CA LEU A 169 -9.17 -13.37 13.61
C LEU A 169 -7.95 -13.10 12.74
N GLU A 170 -8.08 -13.17 11.41
CA GLU A 170 -7.00 -12.91 10.47
C GLU A 170 -6.47 -11.48 10.61
N MET A 171 -7.35 -10.49 10.72
CA MET A 171 -6.95 -9.10 10.90
C MET A 171 -6.28 -8.84 12.25
N LYS A 172 -6.77 -9.47 13.31
CA LYS A 172 -6.11 -9.43 14.62
C LYS A 172 -4.68 -10.00 14.55
N ASN A 173 -4.52 -11.14 13.88
CA ASN A 173 -3.21 -11.78 13.69
C ASN A 173 -2.29 -10.90 12.82
N PHE A 174 -2.80 -10.31 11.75
CA PHE A 174 -2.07 -9.39 10.89
C PHE A 174 -1.55 -8.16 11.67
N VAL A 175 -2.42 -7.50 12.43
CA VAL A 175 -2.04 -6.32 13.24
C VAL A 175 -1.01 -6.70 14.30
N LYS A 176 -1.19 -7.84 14.96
CA LYS A 176 -0.20 -8.38 15.92
C LYS A 176 1.15 -8.60 15.23
N TRP A 177 1.18 -9.34 14.11
CA TRP A 177 2.40 -9.59 13.33
C TRP A 177 3.09 -8.27 12.92
N TYR A 178 2.31 -7.30 12.41
CA TYR A 178 2.83 -6.01 11.97
C TYR A 178 3.58 -5.27 13.08
N ASN A 179 3.01 -5.23 14.28
CA ASN A 179 3.57 -4.50 15.43
C ASN A 179 4.72 -5.28 16.11
N GLU A 180 4.67 -6.61 16.13
CA GLU A 180 5.72 -7.45 16.71
C GLU A 180 6.96 -7.55 15.81
N PHE A 181 6.80 -7.48 14.48
CA PHE A 181 7.93 -7.44 13.57
C PHE A 181 8.58 -6.05 13.58
N ARG A 182 9.30 -5.75 14.64
CA ARG A 182 10.03 -4.48 14.77
C ARG A 182 11.30 -4.50 13.93
N VAL A 183 11.51 -3.41 13.16
CA VAL A 183 12.66 -3.25 12.28
C VAL A 183 13.49 -2.07 12.78
N ASN A 184 14.82 -2.29 12.91
CA ASN A 184 15.74 -1.19 13.14
C ASN A 184 15.87 -0.39 11.81
N PRO A 185 15.82 0.95 11.82
CA PRO A 185 15.98 1.77 10.60
C PRO A 185 17.29 1.55 9.83
N SER A 186 18.33 0.99 10.46
CA SER A 186 19.58 0.60 9.78
C SER A 186 19.53 -0.81 9.19
N ASP A 187 18.52 -1.60 9.49
CA ASP A 187 18.35 -2.95 8.95
C ASP A 187 17.55 -2.90 7.62
N ILE A 188 18.26 -2.43 6.59
CA ILE A 188 17.70 -2.21 5.26
C ILE A 188 17.09 -3.48 4.65
N LYS A 189 17.63 -4.65 4.97
CA LYS A 189 17.10 -5.94 4.52
C LYS A 189 15.71 -6.20 5.09
N ASN A 190 15.56 -6.09 6.41
CA ASN A 190 14.27 -6.32 7.05
C ASN A 190 13.22 -5.23 6.74
N ILE A 191 13.64 -4.02 6.34
CA ILE A 191 12.72 -3.01 5.79
C ILE A 191 12.02 -3.52 4.52
N LEU A 192 12.81 -4.05 3.57
CA LEU A 192 12.28 -4.61 2.31
C LEU A 192 11.39 -5.83 2.58
N ILE A 193 11.85 -6.76 3.41
CA ILE A 193 11.12 -7.99 3.74
C ILE A 193 9.78 -7.66 4.40
N LYS A 194 9.79 -6.86 5.47
CA LYS A 194 8.57 -6.50 6.21
C LYS A 194 7.56 -5.79 5.32
N THR A 195 8.02 -4.85 4.50
CA THR A 195 7.15 -4.08 3.60
C THR A 195 6.49 -5.00 2.57
N SER A 196 7.27 -5.92 1.99
CA SER A 196 6.79 -6.90 1.00
C SER A 196 5.77 -7.87 1.60
N ILE A 197 6.04 -8.39 2.79
CA ILE A 197 5.13 -9.30 3.50
C ILE A 197 3.86 -8.56 3.95
N CYS A 198 3.99 -7.33 4.46
CA CYS A 198 2.85 -6.52 4.89
C CYS A 198 1.81 -6.38 3.76
N HIS A 199 2.27 -6.07 2.56
CA HIS A 199 1.40 -5.94 1.41
C HIS A 199 0.75 -7.27 1.02
N LEU A 200 1.54 -8.33 0.84
CA LEU A 200 1.03 -9.67 0.48
C LEU A 200 0.04 -10.21 1.52
N TYR A 201 0.37 -10.07 2.81
CA TYR A 201 -0.46 -10.61 3.89
C TYR A 201 -1.83 -9.95 3.89
N PHE A 202 -1.88 -8.61 3.83
CA PHE A 202 -3.14 -7.88 3.78
C PHE A 202 -3.95 -8.20 2.51
N GLU A 203 -3.31 -8.23 1.33
CA GLU A 203 -3.98 -8.59 0.07
C GLU A 203 -4.49 -10.04 0.08
N SER A 204 -3.86 -10.93 0.85
CA SER A 204 -4.33 -12.31 1.01
C SER A 204 -5.52 -12.43 1.96
N ILE A 205 -5.62 -11.62 3.00
CA ILE A 205 -6.80 -11.58 3.88
C ILE A 205 -8.00 -10.97 3.14
N HIS A 206 -7.77 -9.89 2.40
CA HIS A 206 -8.79 -9.19 1.61
C HIS A 206 -10.04 -8.84 2.42
N PRO A 207 -9.92 -8.05 3.51
CA PRO A 207 -10.94 -7.99 4.55
C PRO A 207 -12.19 -7.18 4.22
N PHE A 208 -12.18 -6.36 3.17
CA PHE A 208 -13.29 -5.47 2.82
C PHE A 208 -14.02 -5.93 1.56
N GLU A 209 -15.23 -5.42 1.34
CA GLU A 209 -16.01 -5.68 0.12
C GLU A 209 -15.38 -5.04 -1.13
N ASP A 210 -14.74 -3.87 -0.98
CA ASP A 210 -13.99 -3.13 -2.02
C ASP A 210 -12.89 -2.30 -1.35
N GLY A 211 -11.97 -1.71 -2.12
CA GLY A 211 -10.93 -0.82 -1.60
C GLY A 211 -9.70 -1.51 -1.01
N ASN A 212 -9.65 -2.86 -0.98
CA ASN A 212 -8.53 -3.59 -0.40
C ASN A 212 -7.19 -3.22 -1.05
N GLY A 213 -7.10 -3.18 -2.37
CA GLY A 213 -5.87 -2.82 -3.07
C GLY A 213 -5.33 -1.44 -2.69
N ARG A 214 -6.20 -0.44 -2.54
CA ARG A 214 -5.79 0.93 -2.10
C ARG A 214 -5.32 0.94 -0.66
N ILE A 215 -6.02 0.24 0.24
CA ILE A 215 -5.60 0.10 1.65
C ILE A 215 -4.32 -0.74 1.77
N GLY A 216 -4.16 -1.82 0.99
CA GLY A 216 -2.95 -2.64 0.98
C GLY A 216 -1.70 -1.86 0.56
N ARG A 217 -1.81 -1.00 -0.47
CA ARG A 217 -0.71 -0.11 -0.88
C ARG A 217 -0.44 0.97 0.17
N ALA A 218 -1.48 1.52 0.80
CA ALA A 218 -1.36 2.46 1.92
C ALA A 218 -0.63 1.84 3.13
N LEU A 219 -0.95 0.59 3.46
CA LEU A 219 -0.28 -0.18 4.51
C LEU A 219 1.19 -0.45 4.18
N ALA A 220 1.51 -0.77 2.91
CA ALA A 220 2.89 -0.94 2.47
C ALA A 220 3.67 0.37 2.59
N GLU A 221 3.09 1.51 2.18
CA GLU A 221 3.71 2.83 2.36
C GLU A 221 3.95 3.14 3.83
N LYS A 222 2.92 2.99 4.70
CA LYS A 222 3.09 3.18 6.14
C LYS A 222 4.19 2.29 6.70
N CYS A 223 4.19 1.00 6.35
CA CYS A 223 5.18 0.04 6.81
C CYS A 223 6.60 0.47 6.44
N PHE A 224 6.80 0.91 5.21
CA PHE A 224 8.06 1.39 4.68
C PHE A 224 8.57 2.63 5.43
N ILE A 225 7.79 3.70 5.49
CA ILE A 225 8.21 4.95 6.14
C ILE A 225 8.35 4.82 7.65
N GLN A 226 7.54 3.96 8.30
CA GLN A 226 7.68 3.63 9.71
C GLN A 226 8.97 2.86 9.99
N SER A 227 9.31 1.87 9.16
CA SER A 227 10.52 1.07 9.30
C SER A 227 11.78 1.91 9.10
N LEU A 228 11.75 2.90 8.21
CA LEU A 228 12.82 3.90 8.03
C LEU A 228 12.85 4.94 9.16
N ASN A 229 11.80 5.03 9.98
CA ASN A 229 11.57 6.10 10.94
C ASN A 229 11.70 7.51 10.33
N MET A 230 11.28 7.66 9.09
CA MET A 230 11.41 8.90 8.33
C MET A 230 10.28 9.01 7.29
N PRO A 231 9.62 10.19 7.19
CA PRO A 231 8.55 10.42 6.21
C PRO A 231 9.13 10.60 4.79
N MET A 232 9.76 9.55 4.28
CA MET A 232 10.36 9.51 2.95
C MET A 232 9.28 9.76 1.87
N PRO A 233 9.54 10.63 0.88
CA PRO A 233 8.68 10.71 -0.29
C PRO A 233 8.80 9.44 -1.12
N ILE A 234 7.69 8.78 -1.37
CA ILE A 234 7.63 7.56 -2.18
C ILE A 234 6.28 7.46 -2.87
N SER A 235 6.24 6.85 -4.04
CA SER A 235 5.00 6.47 -4.72
C SER A 235 5.12 5.06 -5.28
N LEU A 236 4.73 4.07 -4.47
CA LEU A 236 4.69 2.66 -4.86
C LEU A 236 3.73 2.45 -6.04
N SER A 237 2.59 3.13 -6.01
CA SER A 237 1.55 2.98 -7.04
C SER A 237 1.99 3.51 -8.40
N SER A 238 2.91 4.47 -8.47
CA SER A 238 3.47 4.92 -9.74
C SER A 238 4.21 3.79 -10.48
N ILE A 239 4.96 2.98 -9.75
CA ILE A 239 5.71 1.86 -10.32
C ILE A 239 4.81 0.65 -10.54
N ILE A 240 3.92 0.34 -9.60
CA ILE A 240 2.93 -0.74 -9.75
C ILE A 240 2.06 -0.49 -10.99
N LYS A 241 1.59 0.74 -11.21
CA LYS A 241 0.78 1.09 -12.39
C LYS A 241 1.54 0.83 -13.69
N LYS A 242 2.81 1.20 -13.74
CA LYS A 242 3.69 0.96 -14.90
C LYS A 242 3.85 -0.54 -15.19
N ASN A 243 3.94 -1.36 -14.13
CA ASN A 243 4.17 -2.81 -14.22
C ASN A 243 2.90 -3.61 -13.82
N LYS A 244 1.70 -3.05 -14.04
CA LYS A 244 0.43 -3.57 -13.50
C LYS A 244 0.21 -5.07 -13.78
N LYS A 245 0.48 -5.55 -14.99
CA LYS A 245 0.29 -6.95 -15.37
C LYS A 245 1.23 -7.88 -14.61
N GLU A 246 2.48 -7.50 -14.48
CA GLU A 246 3.50 -8.27 -13.75
C GLU A 246 3.16 -8.30 -12.26
N TYR A 247 2.82 -7.15 -11.69
CA TYR A 247 2.40 -7.04 -10.29
C TYR A 247 1.27 -8.02 -9.93
N TYR A 248 0.19 -8.08 -10.72
CA TYR A 248 -0.90 -9.00 -10.45
C TYR A 248 -0.51 -10.47 -10.68
N ASN A 249 0.40 -10.76 -11.62
CA ASN A 249 0.90 -12.10 -11.81
C ASN A 249 1.75 -12.58 -10.63
N GLU A 250 2.65 -11.75 -10.13
CA GLU A 250 3.50 -12.08 -8.99
C GLU A 250 2.68 -12.18 -7.68
N LEU A 251 1.73 -11.26 -7.47
CA LEU A 251 0.79 -11.34 -6.34
C LEU A 251 0.00 -12.65 -6.38
N LYS A 252 -0.55 -13.02 -7.53
CA LYS A 252 -1.29 -14.28 -7.71
C LYS A 252 -0.45 -15.49 -7.39
N LYS A 253 0.82 -15.54 -7.82
CA LYS A 253 1.74 -16.64 -7.51
C LYS A 253 2.00 -16.73 -6.00
N ALA A 254 2.31 -15.59 -5.38
CA ALA A 254 2.56 -15.52 -3.94
C ALA A 254 1.34 -15.90 -3.09
N GLN A 255 0.14 -15.63 -3.58
CA GLN A 255 -1.11 -16.04 -2.93
C GLN A 255 -1.42 -17.55 -3.02
N GLN A 256 -0.59 -18.34 -3.70
CA GLN A 256 -0.74 -19.79 -3.85
C GLN A 256 0.28 -20.59 -3.06
N SER A 257 1.20 -19.95 -2.36
CA SER A 257 2.30 -20.59 -1.63
C SER A 257 2.56 -19.87 -0.31
N LEU A 258 3.19 -20.56 0.64
CA LEU A 258 3.84 -19.94 1.80
C LEU A 258 5.30 -19.62 1.53
N GLU A 259 5.89 -20.19 0.47
CA GLU A 259 7.21 -19.83 -0.05
C GLU A 259 7.06 -18.58 -0.93
N ILE A 260 7.65 -17.44 -0.51
CA ILE A 260 7.40 -16.11 -1.09
C ILE A 260 8.69 -15.36 -1.49
N THR A 261 9.79 -16.07 -1.70
CA THR A 261 11.08 -15.48 -2.08
C THR A 261 10.96 -14.59 -3.33
N ASP A 262 10.30 -15.10 -4.38
CA ASP A 262 10.13 -14.36 -5.63
C ASP A 262 9.29 -13.09 -5.43
N TRP A 263 8.28 -13.15 -4.57
CA TRP A 263 7.48 -11.98 -4.23
C TRP A 263 8.30 -10.90 -3.50
N ILE A 264 9.08 -11.30 -2.50
CA ILE A 264 9.95 -10.37 -1.77
C ILE A 264 10.93 -9.71 -2.73
N LEU A 265 11.56 -10.49 -3.62
CA LEU A 265 12.48 -9.97 -4.63
C LEU A 265 11.78 -8.97 -5.57
N PHE A 266 10.61 -9.34 -6.09
CA PHE A 266 9.83 -8.51 -6.98
C PHE A 266 9.38 -7.20 -6.31
N PHE A 267 8.77 -7.28 -5.12
CA PHE A 267 8.25 -6.09 -4.44
C PHE A 267 9.38 -5.18 -3.94
N SER A 268 10.53 -5.73 -3.56
CA SER A 268 11.73 -4.96 -3.25
C SER A 268 12.21 -4.13 -4.43
N LYS A 269 12.19 -4.67 -5.65
CA LYS A 269 12.48 -3.90 -6.87
C LYS A 269 11.48 -2.77 -7.08
N ILE A 270 10.18 -3.01 -6.84
CA ILE A 270 9.17 -1.94 -6.88
C ILE A 270 9.51 -0.82 -5.90
N ILE A 271 9.93 -1.13 -4.67
CA ILE A 271 10.33 -0.14 -3.67
C ILE A 271 11.54 0.68 -4.15
N ILE A 272 12.57 0.04 -4.68
CA ILE A 272 13.78 0.70 -5.19
C ILE A 272 13.43 1.62 -6.37
N GLU A 273 12.65 1.13 -7.34
CA GLU A 273 12.22 1.95 -8.47
C GLU A 273 11.33 3.13 -8.04
N ALA A 274 10.50 2.94 -7.00
CA ALA A 274 9.68 4.03 -6.46
C ALA A 274 10.55 5.12 -5.81
N GLN A 275 11.68 4.76 -5.20
CA GLN A 275 12.65 5.73 -4.71
C GLN A 275 13.34 6.48 -5.85
N ARG A 276 13.75 5.79 -6.92
CA ARG A 276 14.30 6.43 -8.11
C ARG A 276 13.31 7.41 -8.74
N PHE A 277 12.05 7.01 -8.83
CA PHE A 277 10.98 7.88 -9.32
C PHE A 277 10.83 9.13 -8.45
N ALA A 278 10.84 8.97 -7.12
CA ALA A 278 10.77 10.10 -6.20
C ALA A 278 11.95 11.06 -6.42
N LYS A 279 13.18 10.55 -6.52
CA LYS A 279 14.39 11.33 -6.81
C LYS A 279 14.26 12.16 -8.07
N GLN A 280 13.81 11.56 -9.18
CA GLN A 280 13.59 12.25 -10.45
C GLN A 280 12.52 13.34 -10.40
N THR A 281 11.61 13.26 -9.45
CA THR A 281 10.53 14.24 -9.28
C THR A 281 10.95 15.43 -8.41
N ILE A 282 11.97 15.24 -7.56
CA ILE A 282 12.52 16.28 -6.68
C ILE A 282 13.47 17.23 -7.43
N VAL A 283 14.18 16.75 -8.42
CA VAL A 283 15.14 17.48 -9.26
C VAL A 283 14.42 18.14 -10.45
#